data_0d7a4ce1189bba543c7cd6cd0405c834
#
_entry.id   0d7a4ce1189bba543c7cd6cd0405c834
#
_cell.length_a   1.000
_cell.length_b   1.000
_cell.length_c   1.000
_cell.angle_alpha   90.00
_cell.angle_beta   90.00
_cell.angle_gamma   90.00
#
_symmetry.space_group_name_H-M   'P 1'
#
loop_
_entity.id
_entity.type
_entity.pdbx_description
1 polymer ?
#
loop_
_entity_poly.entity_id
_entity_poly.type
_entity_poly.pdbx_seq_one_letter_code
_entity_poly.pdbx_strand_id
1 'polypeptide(L)'
;MNFKEALEKKVVHVEEILGSFLPKEEGFQKVVLEAMNYSIMAGGKRLRPIMMEESYHLLGGRGKIVEPFMAALEMIHNYSLVHDDLPAMDNDEYRRGRKTTWKVYGDGMAILAGDGLLNYAYETAVTAFSMTEDREELKRVARALEVLTRKAGVYGMIGGQTADIEAESKEQITEELLLFIDENKTAALMQAAFMIGGILAGASEEAINKLERAAYDIGIAFQIQDDILDVTSTTEVLGKPVGSDEKNHKLTYVSLHGLDQAKEEVCSLSGEAVHILKGLGE
;
A
#
# COMPACT_ATOMS: atom_id res chain seq x y z
N MET A 1 21.50 -16.73 1.94
CA MET A 1 20.17 -16.52 1.30
C MET A 1 20.29 -15.18 0.58
N ASN A 2 19.96 -15.11 -0.69
CA ASN A 2 19.96 -13.83 -1.41
C ASN A 2 18.65 -13.06 -1.11
N PHE A 3 18.63 -11.76 -1.42
CA PHE A 3 17.46 -10.90 -1.13
C PHE A 3 16.17 -11.41 -1.78
N LYS A 4 16.24 -11.89 -3.02
CA LYS A 4 15.08 -12.40 -3.76
C LYS A 4 14.46 -13.61 -3.08
N GLU A 5 15.27 -14.58 -2.67
CA GLU A 5 14.79 -15.77 -1.93
C GLU A 5 14.18 -15.41 -0.58
N ALA A 6 14.76 -14.41 0.11
CA ALA A 6 14.21 -13.92 1.36
C ALA A 6 12.84 -13.27 1.18
N LEU A 7 12.70 -12.43 0.14
CA LEU A 7 11.44 -11.76 -0.19
C LEU A 7 10.37 -12.77 -0.61
N GLU A 8 10.70 -13.75 -1.45
CA GLU A 8 9.76 -14.80 -1.89
C GLU A 8 9.20 -15.58 -0.69
N LYS A 9 10.03 -15.93 0.30
CA LYS A 9 9.56 -16.59 1.53
C LYS A 9 8.62 -15.72 2.35
N LYS A 10 8.90 -14.41 2.45
CA LYS A 10 8.02 -13.46 3.15
C LYS A 10 6.69 -13.27 2.43
N VAL A 11 6.70 -13.24 1.10
CA VAL A 11 5.46 -13.19 0.30
C VAL A 11 4.60 -14.42 0.59
N VAL A 12 5.17 -15.65 0.57
CA VAL A 12 4.41 -16.86 0.89
C VAL A 12 3.81 -16.79 2.29
N HIS A 13 4.59 -16.37 3.29
CA HIS A 13 4.12 -16.21 4.66
C HIS A 13 2.95 -15.21 4.76
N VAL A 14 3.09 -14.05 4.11
CA VAL A 14 2.00 -13.05 4.07
C VAL A 14 0.76 -13.60 3.37
N GLU A 15 0.90 -14.35 2.29
CA GLU A 15 -0.25 -14.95 1.60
C GLU A 15 -0.97 -16.00 2.46
N GLU A 16 -0.26 -16.76 3.28
CA GLU A 16 -0.85 -17.67 4.27
C GLU A 16 -1.66 -16.86 5.33
N ILE A 17 -1.10 -15.76 5.84
CA ILE A 17 -1.81 -14.87 6.76
C ILE A 17 -3.07 -14.32 6.09
N LEU A 18 -2.96 -13.71 4.90
CA LEU A 18 -4.09 -13.17 4.16
C LEU A 18 -5.19 -14.21 3.97
N GLY A 19 -4.80 -15.43 3.53
CA GLY A 19 -5.74 -16.53 3.33
C GLY A 19 -6.53 -16.90 4.59
N SER A 20 -5.95 -16.75 5.78
CA SER A 20 -6.62 -17.04 7.04
C SER A 20 -7.69 -16.01 7.44
N PHE A 21 -7.61 -14.78 6.89
CA PHE A 21 -8.55 -13.69 7.13
C PHE A 21 -9.58 -13.51 6.01
N LEU A 22 -9.45 -14.22 4.89
CA LEU A 22 -10.41 -14.08 3.80
C LEU A 22 -11.80 -14.61 4.19
N PRO A 23 -12.90 -13.93 3.77
CA PRO A 23 -14.24 -14.37 4.06
C PRO A 23 -14.58 -15.65 3.29
N LYS A 24 -15.41 -16.51 3.89
CA LYS A 24 -15.94 -17.69 3.22
C LYS A 24 -16.95 -17.32 2.14
N GLU A 25 -16.85 -17.94 0.98
CA GLU A 25 -17.69 -17.70 -0.19
C GLU A 25 -19.03 -18.45 -0.08
N GLU A 26 -19.89 -18.00 0.81
CA GLU A 26 -21.18 -18.64 1.10
C GLU A 26 -22.31 -17.60 1.31
N GLY A 27 -23.56 -18.07 1.31
CA GLY A 27 -24.74 -17.21 1.49
C GLY A 27 -25.20 -16.49 0.21
N PHE A 28 -26.18 -15.62 0.34
CA PHE A 28 -26.74 -14.84 -0.79
C PHE A 28 -25.75 -13.79 -1.32
N GLN A 29 -24.80 -13.36 -0.51
CA GLN A 29 -23.72 -12.42 -0.84
C GLN A 29 -22.49 -13.12 -1.46
N LYS A 30 -22.55 -14.41 -1.76
CA LYS A 30 -21.40 -15.20 -2.23
C LYS A 30 -20.62 -14.55 -3.35
N VAL A 31 -21.30 -13.96 -4.34
CA VAL A 31 -20.64 -13.38 -5.52
C VAL A 31 -19.71 -12.21 -5.17
N VAL A 32 -20.11 -11.34 -4.22
CA VAL A 32 -19.21 -10.25 -3.79
C VAL A 32 -18.03 -10.80 -2.99
N LEU A 33 -18.21 -11.84 -2.19
CA LEU A 33 -17.13 -12.51 -1.47
C LEU A 33 -16.13 -13.17 -2.42
N GLU A 34 -16.61 -13.83 -3.48
CA GLU A 34 -15.78 -14.35 -4.57
C GLU A 34 -14.97 -13.25 -5.26
N ALA A 35 -15.60 -12.09 -5.55
CA ALA A 35 -14.95 -10.96 -6.19
C ALA A 35 -13.88 -10.32 -5.28
N MET A 36 -14.13 -10.19 -3.98
CA MET A 36 -13.16 -9.75 -2.98
C MET A 36 -11.95 -10.69 -2.92
N ASN A 37 -12.19 -11.98 -2.75
CA ASN A 37 -11.15 -13.00 -2.68
C ASN A 37 -10.36 -13.09 -3.99
N TYR A 38 -11.04 -13.00 -5.14
CA TYR A 38 -10.41 -12.96 -6.46
C TYR A 38 -9.37 -11.84 -6.57
N SER A 39 -9.70 -10.63 -6.10
CA SER A 39 -8.79 -9.48 -6.16
C SER A 39 -7.58 -9.64 -5.24
N ILE A 40 -7.80 -10.07 -3.99
CA ILE A 40 -6.72 -10.33 -3.03
C ILE A 40 -5.78 -11.43 -3.54
N MET A 41 -6.33 -12.54 -4.04
CA MET A 41 -5.56 -13.70 -4.50
C MET A 41 -5.00 -13.54 -5.92
N ALA A 42 -5.11 -12.34 -6.52
CA ALA A 42 -4.45 -12.03 -7.78
C ALA A 42 -2.92 -11.92 -7.67
N GLY A 43 -2.36 -12.09 -6.48
CA GLY A 43 -0.92 -12.01 -6.20
C GLY A 43 -0.44 -10.57 -5.94
N GLY A 44 0.87 -10.39 -5.97
CA GLY A 44 1.52 -9.10 -5.75
C GLY A 44 2.81 -9.23 -4.95
N LYS A 45 3.54 -8.12 -4.81
CA LYS A 45 4.80 -8.07 -4.06
C LYS A 45 4.61 -8.09 -2.54
N ARG A 46 3.39 -7.89 -2.05
CA ARG A 46 3.01 -7.85 -0.62
C ARG A 46 3.95 -6.99 0.25
N LEU A 47 4.50 -5.93 -0.31
CA LEU A 47 5.50 -5.10 0.39
C LEU A 47 4.94 -4.44 1.65
N ARG A 48 3.70 -3.92 1.61
CA ARG A 48 3.11 -3.22 2.75
C ARG A 48 2.95 -4.11 3.99
N PRO A 49 2.32 -5.28 3.93
CA PRO A 49 2.28 -6.18 5.09
C PRO A 49 3.65 -6.71 5.50
N ILE A 50 4.59 -6.95 4.57
CA ILE A 50 5.98 -7.32 4.91
C ILE A 50 6.65 -6.19 5.70
N MET A 51 6.55 -4.94 5.25
CA MET A 51 7.13 -3.78 5.95
C MET A 51 6.53 -3.60 7.35
N MET A 52 5.24 -3.85 7.53
CA MET A 52 4.57 -3.82 8.83
C MET A 52 5.15 -4.88 9.78
N GLU A 53 5.29 -6.11 9.31
CA GLU A 53 5.85 -7.20 10.10
C GLU A 53 7.32 -6.95 10.46
N GLU A 54 8.12 -6.48 9.50
CA GLU A 54 9.54 -6.18 9.74
C GLU A 54 9.72 -5.04 10.75
N SER A 55 8.95 -3.98 10.67
CA SER A 55 9.02 -2.89 11.66
C SER A 55 8.54 -3.34 13.04
N TYR A 56 7.54 -4.22 13.11
CA TYR A 56 7.10 -4.86 14.35
C TYR A 56 8.24 -5.66 15.00
N HIS A 57 8.91 -6.50 14.21
CA HIS A 57 10.02 -7.32 14.71
C HIS A 57 11.28 -6.52 15.02
N LEU A 58 11.61 -5.51 14.22
CA LEU A 58 12.74 -4.60 14.43
C LEU A 58 12.69 -3.95 15.82
N LEU A 59 11.50 -3.58 16.28
CA LEU A 59 11.28 -2.93 17.57
C LEU A 59 10.86 -3.91 18.68
N GLY A 60 11.18 -5.19 18.52
CA GLY A 60 11.06 -6.21 19.55
C GLY A 60 9.67 -6.84 19.69
N GLY A 61 8.73 -6.48 18.80
CA GLY A 61 7.41 -7.10 18.77
C GLY A 61 7.47 -8.61 18.55
N ARG A 62 6.57 -9.32 19.18
CA ARG A 62 6.45 -10.80 19.11
C ARG A 62 4.98 -11.20 19.11
N GLY A 63 4.68 -12.33 18.48
CA GLY A 63 3.31 -12.87 18.44
C GLY A 63 2.52 -12.39 17.23
N LYS A 64 1.20 -12.61 17.28
CA LYS A 64 0.31 -12.54 16.11
C LYS A 64 -0.59 -11.30 16.06
N ILE A 65 -0.48 -10.39 17.02
CA ILE A 65 -1.35 -9.21 17.09
C ILE A 65 -1.21 -8.27 15.88
N VAL A 66 -0.11 -8.39 15.16
CA VAL A 66 0.16 -7.64 13.92
C VAL A 66 -0.56 -8.23 12.70
N GLU A 67 -0.88 -9.55 12.69
CA GLU A 67 -1.44 -10.25 11.53
C GLU A 67 -2.79 -9.67 11.05
N PRO A 68 -3.78 -9.33 11.94
CA PRO A 68 -5.01 -8.66 11.49
C PRO A 68 -4.77 -7.33 10.79
N PHE A 69 -3.78 -6.56 11.24
CA PHE A 69 -3.42 -5.28 10.61
C PHE A 69 -2.69 -5.47 9.29
N MET A 70 -1.86 -6.50 9.15
CA MET A 70 -1.22 -6.86 7.88
C MET A 70 -2.28 -7.20 6.82
N ALA A 71 -3.26 -8.01 7.20
CA ALA A 71 -4.37 -8.39 6.33
C ALA A 71 -5.25 -7.17 5.98
N ALA A 72 -5.62 -6.37 6.97
CA ALA A 72 -6.43 -5.16 6.77
C ALA A 72 -5.76 -4.15 5.84
N LEU A 73 -4.48 -3.87 6.02
CA LEU A 73 -3.74 -2.94 5.17
C LEU A 73 -3.67 -3.42 3.71
N GLU A 74 -3.47 -4.71 3.50
CA GLU A 74 -3.45 -5.28 2.14
C GLU A 74 -4.86 -5.29 1.52
N MET A 75 -5.93 -5.51 2.30
CA MET A 75 -7.31 -5.35 1.83
C MET A 75 -7.60 -3.90 1.42
N ILE A 76 -7.15 -2.92 2.21
CA ILE A 76 -7.24 -1.50 1.88
C ILE A 76 -6.48 -1.19 0.59
N HIS A 77 -5.28 -1.71 0.43
CA HIS A 77 -4.54 -1.54 -0.81
C HIS A 77 -5.28 -2.17 -2.01
N ASN A 78 -5.86 -3.36 -1.83
CA ASN A 78 -6.55 -4.03 -2.93
C ASN A 78 -7.89 -3.37 -3.29
N TYR A 79 -8.67 -2.83 -2.33
CA TYR A 79 -9.89 -2.10 -2.70
C TYR A 79 -9.57 -0.92 -3.60
N SER A 80 -8.49 -0.17 -3.30
CA SER A 80 -8.12 0.96 -4.14
C SER A 80 -7.80 0.52 -5.57
N LEU A 81 -7.09 -0.59 -5.73
CA LEU A 81 -6.81 -1.15 -7.07
C LEU A 81 -8.08 -1.63 -7.79
N VAL A 82 -9.03 -2.25 -7.07
CA VAL A 82 -10.31 -2.68 -7.65
C VAL A 82 -11.11 -1.48 -8.16
N HIS A 83 -11.11 -0.37 -7.42
CA HIS A 83 -11.80 0.85 -7.84
C HIS A 83 -11.04 1.59 -8.93
N ASP A 84 -9.71 1.67 -8.86
CA ASP A 84 -8.88 2.28 -9.90
C ASP A 84 -9.09 1.59 -11.27
N ASP A 85 -9.21 0.27 -11.29
CA ASP A 85 -9.42 -0.50 -12.51
C ASP A 85 -10.79 -0.25 -13.21
N LEU A 86 -11.79 0.32 -12.51
CA LEU A 86 -13.14 0.51 -13.05
C LEU A 86 -13.16 1.35 -14.33
N PRO A 87 -14.16 1.15 -15.22
CA PRO A 87 -14.33 1.97 -16.42
C PRO A 87 -14.50 3.48 -16.17
N ALA A 88 -14.92 3.86 -14.95
CA ALA A 88 -15.06 5.27 -14.54
C ALA A 88 -13.76 5.88 -14.01
N MET A 89 -12.70 5.08 -13.90
CA MET A 89 -11.37 5.44 -13.43
C MET A 89 -10.35 5.12 -14.53
N ASP A 90 -9.34 4.28 -14.29
CA ASP A 90 -8.29 3.95 -15.26
C ASP A 90 -8.78 3.07 -16.43
N ASN A 91 -9.92 2.39 -16.29
CA ASN A 91 -10.51 1.47 -17.27
C ASN A 91 -9.56 0.33 -17.68
N ASP A 92 -8.84 -0.21 -16.72
CA ASP A 92 -7.87 -1.28 -16.93
C ASP A 92 -8.56 -2.65 -17.01
N GLU A 93 -8.37 -3.37 -18.12
CA GLU A 93 -8.91 -4.73 -18.28
C GLU A 93 -8.05 -5.82 -17.65
N TYR A 94 -6.76 -5.54 -17.44
CA TYR A 94 -5.78 -6.49 -16.92
C TYR A 94 -4.90 -5.85 -15.84
N ARG A 95 -4.68 -6.61 -14.75
CA ARG A 95 -3.75 -6.27 -13.68
C ARG A 95 -2.97 -7.51 -13.24
N ARG A 96 -1.67 -7.41 -13.11
CA ARG A 96 -0.80 -8.54 -12.71
C ARG A 96 -0.98 -9.78 -13.61
N GLY A 97 -1.23 -9.57 -14.91
CA GLY A 97 -1.42 -10.64 -15.90
C GLY A 97 -2.79 -11.34 -15.85
N ARG A 98 -3.72 -10.89 -15.00
CA ARG A 98 -5.09 -11.41 -14.88
C ARG A 98 -6.10 -10.35 -15.24
N LYS A 99 -7.30 -10.76 -15.65
CA LYS A 99 -8.42 -9.83 -15.84
C LYS A 99 -8.75 -9.14 -14.51
N THR A 100 -9.07 -7.85 -14.58
CA THR A 100 -9.49 -7.06 -13.43
C THR A 100 -10.84 -7.51 -12.89
N THR A 101 -11.17 -7.14 -11.66
CA THR A 101 -12.39 -7.58 -10.98
C THR A 101 -13.64 -7.18 -11.78
N TRP A 102 -13.69 -5.92 -12.29
CA TRP A 102 -14.83 -5.48 -13.08
C TRP A 102 -14.96 -6.25 -14.40
N LYS A 103 -13.84 -6.66 -15.00
CA LYS A 103 -13.85 -7.44 -16.25
C LYS A 103 -14.36 -8.86 -16.05
N VAL A 104 -14.28 -9.42 -14.83
CA VAL A 104 -14.76 -10.76 -14.51
C VAL A 104 -16.17 -10.75 -13.95
N TYR A 105 -16.49 -9.80 -13.06
CA TYR A 105 -17.75 -9.77 -12.30
C TYR A 105 -18.69 -8.64 -12.71
N GLY A 106 -18.26 -7.73 -13.59
CA GLY A 106 -19.01 -6.54 -13.99
C GLY A 106 -18.85 -5.38 -13.02
N ASP A 107 -19.17 -4.16 -13.49
CA ASP A 107 -18.91 -2.89 -12.79
C ASP A 107 -19.57 -2.83 -11.40
N GLY A 108 -20.87 -3.13 -11.34
CA GLY A 108 -21.60 -3.07 -10.06
C GLY A 108 -21.03 -4.00 -9.00
N MET A 109 -20.58 -5.21 -9.39
CA MET A 109 -20.02 -6.17 -8.45
C MET A 109 -18.59 -5.77 -8.04
N ALA A 110 -17.82 -5.15 -8.93
CA ALA A 110 -16.50 -4.63 -8.62
C ALA A 110 -16.56 -3.43 -7.65
N ILE A 111 -17.55 -2.53 -7.83
CA ILE A 111 -17.80 -1.45 -6.86
C ILE A 111 -18.08 -2.04 -5.48
N LEU A 112 -19.03 -2.97 -5.38
CA LEU A 112 -19.37 -3.61 -4.11
C LEU A 112 -18.22 -4.43 -3.51
N ALA A 113 -17.37 -5.04 -4.35
CA ALA A 113 -16.18 -5.76 -3.87
C ALA A 113 -15.14 -4.80 -3.28
N GLY A 114 -14.94 -3.63 -3.87
CA GLY A 114 -14.08 -2.59 -3.31
C GLY A 114 -14.63 -2.05 -1.97
N ASP A 115 -15.91 -1.69 -1.92
CA ASP A 115 -16.58 -1.27 -0.68
C ASP A 115 -16.49 -2.37 0.40
N GLY A 116 -16.74 -3.62 -0.01
CA GLY A 116 -16.66 -4.79 0.85
C GLY A 116 -15.25 -4.98 1.43
N LEU A 117 -14.21 -4.87 0.60
CA LEU A 117 -12.81 -4.96 1.04
C LEU A 117 -12.44 -3.85 2.02
N LEU A 118 -12.84 -2.62 1.74
CA LEU A 118 -12.58 -1.48 2.63
C LEU A 118 -13.22 -1.68 4.00
N ASN A 119 -14.51 -2.05 4.03
CA ASN A 119 -15.20 -2.29 5.30
C ASN A 119 -14.64 -3.53 6.02
N TYR A 120 -14.43 -4.62 5.29
CA TYR A 120 -13.92 -5.88 5.84
C TYR A 120 -12.49 -5.75 6.38
N ALA A 121 -11.69 -4.84 5.85
CA ALA A 121 -10.39 -4.49 6.40
C ALA A 121 -10.52 -3.98 7.85
N TYR A 122 -11.48 -3.12 8.12
CA TYR A 122 -11.71 -2.64 9.49
C TYR A 122 -12.30 -3.72 10.38
N GLU A 123 -13.23 -4.55 9.88
CA GLU A 123 -13.71 -5.73 10.61
C GLU A 123 -12.55 -6.66 11.00
N THR A 124 -11.60 -6.86 10.09
CA THR A 124 -10.40 -7.67 10.32
C THR A 124 -9.49 -7.02 11.37
N ALA A 125 -9.15 -5.75 11.23
CA ALA A 125 -8.27 -5.04 12.16
C ALA A 125 -8.82 -5.02 13.60
N VAL A 126 -10.13 -4.84 13.79
CA VAL A 126 -10.75 -4.83 15.14
C VAL A 126 -10.71 -6.19 15.83
N THR A 127 -10.47 -7.30 15.11
CA THR A 127 -10.29 -8.61 15.76
C THR A 127 -9.09 -8.64 16.70
N ALA A 128 -8.08 -7.78 16.47
CA ALA A 128 -6.93 -7.64 17.35
C ALA A 128 -7.31 -7.30 18.80
N PHE A 129 -8.43 -6.60 19.03
CA PHE A 129 -8.92 -6.32 20.39
C PHE A 129 -9.30 -7.58 21.18
N SER A 130 -9.66 -8.67 20.47
CA SER A 130 -10.00 -9.95 21.11
C SER A 130 -8.77 -10.84 21.33
N MET A 131 -7.59 -10.42 20.87
CA MET A 131 -6.34 -11.20 20.97
C MET A 131 -5.56 -10.91 22.25
N THR A 132 -5.95 -9.89 23.02
CA THR A 132 -5.27 -9.50 24.26
C THR A 132 -6.27 -8.95 25.28
N GLU A 133 -5.94 -9.15 26.56
CA GLU A 133 -6.60 -8.52 27.72
C GLU A 133 -5.69 -7.47 28.38
N ASP A 134 -4.46 -7.34 27.94
CA ASP A 134 -3.51 -6.36 28.47
C ASP A 134 -3.92 -4.94 28.10
N ARG A 135 -4.05 -4.08 29.10
CA ARG A 135 -4.53 -2.71 28.92
C ARG A 135 -3.64 -1.85 28.02
N GLU A 136 -2.32 -2.01 28.14
CA GLU A 136 -1.39 -1.21 27.33
C GLU A 136 -1.34 -1.73 25.89
N GLU A 137 -1.49 -3.03 25.69
CA GLU A 137 -1.60 -3.61 24.36
C GLU A 137 -2.91 -3.20 23.67
N LEU A 138 -4.04 -3.16 24.41
CA LEU A 138 -5.32 -2.62 23.88
C LEU A 138 -5.21 -1.15 23.43
N LYS A 139 -4.46 -0.32 24.17
CA LYS A 139 -4.20 1.07 23.75
C LYS A 139 -3.38 1.13 22.46
N ARG A 140 -2.38 0.24 22.32
CA ARG A 140 -1.58 0.12 21.10
C ARG A 140 -2.44 -0.31 19.90
N VAL A 141 -3.34 -1.28 20.10
CA VAL A 141 -4.30 -1.70 19.07
C VAL A 141 -5.22 -0.54 18.65
N ALA A 142 -5.76 0.22 19.61
CA ALA A 142 -6.60 1.39 19.31
C ALA A 142 -5.84 2.45 18.51
N ARG A 143 -4.59 2.73 18.87
CA ARG A 143 -3.75 3.69 18.15
C ARG A 143 -3.36 3.18 16.75
N ALA A 144 -3.05 1.90 16.61
CA ALA A 144 -2.78 1.28 15.32
C ALA A 144 -3.99 1.39 14.38
N LEU A 145 -5.20 1.20 14.91
CA LEU A 145 -6.44 1.38 14.16
C LEU A 145 -6.66 2.85 13.75
N GLU A 146 -6.35 3.82 14.63
CA GLU A 146 -6.40 5.25 14.30
C GLU A 146 -5.47 5.59 13.13
N VAL A 147 -4.23 5.10 13.14
CA VAL A 147 -3.27 5.29 12.04
C VAL A 147 -3.80 4.67 10.76
N LEU A 148 -4.30 3.43 10.82
CA LEU A 148 -4.85 2.73 9.65
C LEU A 148 -5.99 3.52 9.00
N THR A 149 -6.96 3.96 9.81
CA THR A 149 -8.13 4.70 9.32
C THR A 149 -7.76 6.06 8.72
N ARG A 150 -6.83 6.78 9.36
CA ARG A 150 -6.42 8.11 8.93
C ARG A 150 -5.59 8.06 7.64
N LYS A 151 -4.59 7.16 7.56
CA LYS A 151 -3.71 7.04 6.39
C LYS A 151 -4.42 6.45 5.16
N ALA A 152 -5.46 5.65 5.35
CA ALA A 152 -6.32 5.15 4.27
C ALA A 152 -7.38 6.17 3.83
N GLY A 153 -7.76 7.11 4.67
CA GLY A 153 -8.90 8.01 4.51
C GLY A 153 -8.63 9.26 3.66
N VAL A 154 -9.52 10.25 3.82
CA VAL A 154 -9.50 11.52 3.06
C VAL A 154 -8.29 12.41 3.36
N TYR A 155 -7.60 12.20 4.48
CA TYR A 155 -6.34 12.85 4.84
C TYR A 155 -5.11 11.98 4.54
N GLY A 156 -5.26 10.97 3.69
CA GLY A 156 -4.25 10.05 3.22
C GLY A 156 -4.58 9.57 1.81
N MET A 157 -4.63 8.25 1.60
CA MET A 157 -4.72 7.65 0.27
C MET A 157 -5.91 8.14 -0.57
N ILE A 158 -7.12 8.25 0.00
CA ILE A 158 -8.29 8.77 -0.73
C ILE A 158 -8.07 10.23 -1.15
N GLY A 159 -7.49 11.06 -0.28
CA GLY A 159 -7.16 12.44 -0.60
C GLY A 159 -6.13 12.56 -1.71
N GLY A 160 -5.09 11.73 -1.68
CA GLY A 160 -4.09 11.66 -2.75
C GLY A 160 -4.69 11.22 -4.08
N GLN A 161 -5.56 10.20 -4.08
CA GLN A 161 -6.27 9.75 -5.28
C GLN A 161 -7.21 10.84 -5.84
N THR A 162 -7.90 11.58 -4.96
CA THR A 162 -8.74 12.71 -5.37
C THR A 162 -7.92 13.78 -6.10
N ALA A 163 -6.77 14.13 -5.54
CA ALA A 163 -5.87 15.11 -6.13
C ALA A 163 -5.27 14.64 -7.47
N ASP A 164 -4.97 13.33 -7.60
CA ASP A 164 -4.48 12.71 -8.85
C ASP A 164 -5.54 12.82 -9.96
N ILE A 165 -6.80 12.44 -9.69
CA ILE A 165 -7.90 12.57 -10.66
C ILE A 165 -8.14 14.03 -11.06
N GLU A 166 -8.15 14.96 -10.10
CA GLU A 166 -8.30 16.39 -10.41
C GLU A 166 -7.13 16.93 -11.23
N ALA A 167 -5.92 16.40 -11.02
CA ALA A 167 -4.73 16.81 -11.76
C ALA A 167 -4.82 16.51 -13.25
N GLU A 168 -5.46 15.41 -13.65
CA GLU A 168 -5.66 15.02 -15.06
C GLU A 168 -6.40 16.10 -15.89
N SER A 169 -7.24 16.91 -15.23
CA SER A 169 -8.02 17.98 -15.88
C SER A 169 -7.32 19.35 -15.89
N LYS A 170 -6.16 19.49 -15.23
CA LYS A 170 -5.46 20.77 -15.08
C LYS A 170 -4.44 20.99 -16.19
N GLU A 171 -4.43 22.21 -16.76
CA GLU A 171 -3.42 22.61 -17.75
C GLU A 171 -2.01 22.73 -17.18
N GLN A 172 -1.89 22.99 -15.89
CA GLN A 172 -0.61 23.09 -15.18
C GLN A 172 -0.70 22.40 -13.81
N ILE A 173 0.21 21.49 -13.57
CA ILE A 173 0.39 20.81 -12.28
C ILE A 173 1.63 21.42 -11.61
N THR A 174 1.54 21.80 -10.35
CA THR A 174 2.67 22.31 -9.56
C THR A 174 3.45 21.15 -8.94
N GLU A 175 4.74 21.36 -8.65
CA GLU A 175 5.56 20.39 -7.92
C GLU A 175 4.96 20.09 -6.53
N GLU A 176 4.38 21.10 -5.86
CA GLU A 176 3.69 20.92 -4.58
C GLU A 176 2.50 19.93 -4.69
N LEU A 177 1.72 20.03 -5.78
CA LEU A 177 0.61 19.12 -6.04
C LEU A 177 1.11 17.70 -6.35
N LEU A 178 2.17 17.56 -7.15
CA LEU A 178 2.79 16.27 -7.43
C LEU A 178 3.27 15.61 -6.14
N LEU A 179 4.01 16.34 -5.30
CA LEU A 179 4.49 15.83 -4.02
C LEU A 179 3.33 15.43 -3.09
N PHE A 180 2.24 16.21 -3.06
CA PHE A 180 1.04 15.87 -2.30
C PHE A 180 0.40 14.57 -2.77
N ILE A 181 0.33 14.34 -4.10
CA ILE A 181 -0.20 13.11 -4.68
C ILE A 181 0.69 11.94 -4.27
N ASP A 182 1.99 12.02 -4.46
CA ASP A 182 2.95 10.96 -4.17
C ASP A 182 2.95 10.58 -2.67
N GLU A 183 2.93 11.60 -1.81
CA GLU A 183 2.87 11.42 -0.35
C GLU A 183 1.57 10.71 0.07
N ASN A 184 0.42 11.17 -0.43
CA ASN A 184 -0.86 10.67 0.07
C ASN A 184 -1.34 9.43 -0.68
N LYS A 185 -1.28 9.40 -2.01
CA LYS A 185 -1.71 8.24 -2.80
C LYS A 185 -0.83 7.03 -2.56
N THR A 186 0.50 7.22 -2.46
CA THR A 186 1.48 6.12 -2.41
C THR A 186 2.12 5.95 -1.05
N ALA A 187 2.75 7.01 -0.49
CA ALA A 187 3.53 6.88 0.74
C ALA A 187 2.66 6.73 1.99
N ALA A 188 1.43 7.23 2.02
CA ALA A 188 0.56 7.15 3.20
C ALA A 188 0.34 5.72 3.70
N LEU A 189 0.08 4.74 2.81
CA LEU A 189 -0.07 3.34 3.22
C LEU A 189 1.26 2.67 3.59
N MET A 190 2.39 3.14 3.07
CA MET A 190 3.71 2.69 3.52
C MET A 190 4.01 3.22 4.92
N GLN A 191 3.72 4.49 5.18
CA GLN A 191 3.80 5.08 6.52
C GLN A 191 2.90 4.32 7.51
N ALA A 192 1.65 4.01 7.13
CA ALA A 192 0.76 3.20 7.96
C ALA A 192 1.40 1.85 8.31
N ALA A 193 2.01 1.15 7.35
CA ALA A 193 2.67 -0.13 7.59
C ALA A 193 3.75 -0.03 8.67
N PHE A 194 4.69 0.89 8.51
CA PHE A 194 5.80 1.06 9.45
C PHE A 194 5.35 1.54 10.82
N MET A 195 4.46 2.55 10.87
CA MET A 195 3.94 3.09 12.12
C MET A 195 3.16 2.04 12.92
N ILE A 196 2.26 1.30 12.27
CA ILE A 196 1.45 0.26 12.92
C ILE A 196 2.34 -0.83 13.50
N GLY A 197 3.34 -1.31 12.74
CA GLY A 197 4.32 -2.27 13.25
C GLY A 197 5.02 -1.77 14.52
N GLY A 198 5.55 -0.54 14.50
CA GLY A 198 6.19 0.08 15.65
C GLY A 198 5.25 0.29 16.86
N ILE A 199 4.03 0.75 16.62
CA ILE A 199 3.02 0.97 17.66
C ILE A 199 2.67 -0.35 18.36
N LEU A 200 2.39 -1.40 17.60
CA LEU A 200 2.05 -2.72 18.14
C LEU A 200 3.22 -3.34 18.89
N ALA A 201 4.47 -3.08 18.49
CA ALA A 201 5.67 -3.47 19.22
C ALA A 201 5.87 -2.71 20.56
N GLY A 202 5.14 -1.61 20.76
CA GLY A 202 5.27 -0.76 21.96
C GLY A 202 6.44 0.22 21.88
N ALA A 203 6.81 0.64 20.69
CA ALA A 203 7.88 1.61 20.43
C ALA A 203 7.59 2.99 21.06
N SER A 204 8.64 3.76 21.31
CA SER A 204 8.53 5.15 21.71
C SER A 204 8.00 6.04 20.59
N GLU A 205 7.44 7.20 20.94
CA GLU A 205 7.00 8.20 19.94
C GLU A 205 8.14 8.61 19.00
N GLU A 206 9.35 8.74 19.53
CA GLU A 206 10.52 9.08 18.73
C GLU A 206 10.80 8.00 17.67
N ALA A 207 10.73 6.72 18.06
CA ALA A 207 10.93 5.61 17.15
C ALA A 207 9.81 5.53 16.09
N ILE A 208 8.54 5.78 16.47
CA ILE A 208 7.41 5.83 15.54
C ILE A 208 7.58 6.96 14.53
N ASN A 209 7.98 8.16 14.96
CA ASN A 209 8.24 9.30 14.05
C ASN A 209 9.39 8.99 13.08
N LYS A 210 10.46 8.31 13.55
CA LYS A 210 11.54 7.84 12.68
C LYS A 210 11.06 6.82 11.65
N LEU A 211 10.20 5.88 12.05
CA LEU A 211 9.58 4.92 11.13
C LEU A 211 8.70 5.63 10.10
N GLU A 212 7.88 6.61 10.51
CA GLU A 212 7.06 7.39 9.59
C GLU A 212 7.91 8.13 8.57
N ARG A 213 9.03 8.76 9.00
CA ARG A 213 9.95 9.45 8.10
C ARG A 213 10.62 8.47 7.12
N ALA A 214 11.15 7.35 7.59
CA ALA A 214 11.76 6.35 6.71
C ALA A 214 10.75 5.80 5.69
N ALA A 215 9.50 5.58 6.10
CA ALA A 215 8.45 5.12 5.20
C ALA A 215 8.02 6.17 4.18
N TYR A 216 8.03 7.45 4.56
CA TYR A 216 7.85 8.57 3.63
C TYR A 216 8.93 8.55 2.56
N ASP A 217 10.21 8.52 2.96
CA ASP A 217 11.34 8.52 2.03
C ASP A 217 11.29 7.32 1.07
N ILE A 218 10.95 6.12 1.57
CA ILE A 218 10.74 4.93 0.75
C ILE A 218 9.57 5.11 -0.22
N GLY A 219 8.46 5.69 0.22
CA GLY A 219 7.26 5.90 -0.61
C GLY A 219 7.51 6.86 -1.77
N ILE A 220 8.17 7.99 -1.50
CA ILE A 220 8.54 8.96 -2.52
C ILE A 220 9.58 8.37 -3.48
N ALA A 221 10.64 7.71 -2.95
CA ALA A 221 11.64 7.04 -3.78
C ALA A 221 11.02 5.96 -4.68
N PHE A 222 10.00 5.24 -4.18
CA PHE A 222 9.28 4.23 -4.94
C PHE A 222 8.52 4.84 -6.12
N GLN A 223 7.85 5.98 -5.91
CA GLN A 223 7.13 6.68 -6.98
C GLN A 223 8.09 7.26 -8.03
N ILE A 224 9.14 7.95 -7.60
CA ILE A 224 10.17 8.45 -8.54
C ILE A 224 10.81 7.30 -9.32
N GLN A 225 11.04 6.14 -8.68
CA GLN A 225 11.57 4.96 -9.37
C GLN A 225 10.59 4.39 -10.41
N ASP A 226 9.28 4.46 -10.14
CA ASP A 226 8.24 4.04 -11.10
C ASP A 226 8.26 4.97 -12.33
N ASP A 227 8.37 6.30 -12.13
CA ASP A 227 8.51 7.29 -13.18
C ASP A 227 9.80 7.05 -14.04
N ILE A 228 10.92 6.74 -13.37
CA ILE A 228 12.18 6.38 -14.07
C ILE A 228 11.98 5.12 -14.94
N LEU A 229 11.30 4.12 -14.41
CA LEU A 229 11.05 2.86 -15.12
C LEU A 229 10.09 3.06 -16.30
N ASP A 230 9.10 3.94 -16.20
CA ASP A 230 8.20 4.25 -17.32
C ASP A 230 8.97 4.84 -18.52
N VAL A 231 10.05 5.58 -18.28
CA VAL A 231 10.88 6.19 -19.34
C VAL A 231 12.01 5.26 -19.82
N THR A 232 12.57 4.40 -18.95
CA THR A 232 13.83 3.67 -19.23
C THR A 232 13.66 2.18 -19.44
N SER A 233 12.51 1.58 -19.08
CA SER A 233 12.27 0.15 -19.14
C SER A 233 11.68 -0.29 -20.48
N THR A 234 11.31 -1.58 -20.57
CA THR A 234 10.59 -2.15 -21.71
C THR A 234 9.22 -2.67 -21.23
N THR A 235 8.27 -2.76 -22.16
CA THR A 235 6.91 -3.30 -21.88
C THR A 235 6.97 -4.69 -21.24
N GLU A 236 7.98 -5.51 -21.59
CA GLU A 236 8.16 -6.87 -21.05
C GLU A 236 8.56 -6.84 -19.57
N VAL A 237 9.32 -5.83 -19.14
CA VAL A 237 9.77 -5.67 -17.74
C VAL A 237 8.72 -5.00 -16.88
N LEU A 238 8.03 -3.97 -17.41
CA LEU A 238 7.00 -3.21 -16.69
C LEU A 238 5.67 -3.97 -16.60
N GLY A 239 5.35 -4.83 -17.57
CA GLY A 239 4.04 -5.47 -17.68
C GLY A 239 2.91 -4.52 -18.11
N LYS A 240 3.23 -3.25 -18.44
CA LYS A 240 2.37 -2.21 -19.03
C LYS A 240 3.12 -1.49 -20.16
N PRO A 241 2.45 -0.80 -21.11
CA PRO A 241 3.12 -0.01 -22.13
C PRO A 241 4.06 1.04 -21.52
N VAL A 242 5.26 1.17 -22.08
CA VAL A 242 6.25 2.21 -21.73
C VAL A 242 5.81 3.56 -22.26
N GLY A 243 6.10 4.65 -21.54
CA GLY A 243 5.71 6.02 -21.93
C GLY A 243 4.21 6.24 -21.79
N SER A 244 3.55 5.53 -20.87
CA SER A 244 2.14 5.73 -20.59
C SER A 244 1.89 7.08 -19.92
N ASP A 245 2.81 7.55 -19.09
CA ASP A 245 2.69 8.83 -18.40
C ASP A 245 2.78 10.00 -19.39
N GLU A 246 3.69 9.95 -20.37
CA GLU A 246 3.79 10.97 -21.42
C GLU A 246 2.55 11.00 -22.32
N LYS A 247 2.01 9.83 -22.69
CA LYS A 247 0.76 9.72 -23.49
C LYS A 247 -0.45 10.28 -22.78
N ASN A 248 -0.50 10.13 -21.47
CA ASN A 248 -1.59 10.61 -20.63
C ASN A 248 -1.34 12.04 -20.11
N HIS A 249 -0.30 12.73 -20.62
CA HIS A 249 0.11 14.06 -20.17
C HIS A 249 0.31 14.18 -18.67
N LYS A 250 0.73 13.08 -18.02
CA LYS A 250 0.94 13.02 -16.58
C LYS A 250 2.24 13.72 -16.23
N LEU A 251 2.18 14.65 -15.27
CA LEU A 251 3.38 15.27 -14.72
C LEU A 251 4.05 14.25 -13.80
N THR A 252 5.34 14.03 -13.99
CA THR A 252 6.17 13.11 -13.22
C THR A 252 7.40 13.83 -12.67
N TYR A 253 8.05 13.25 -11.65
CA TYR A 253 9.30 13.80 -11.14
C TYR A 253 10.37 13.87 -12.26
N VAL A 254 10.42 12.87 -13.12
CA VAL A 254 11.37 12.82 -14.27
C VAL A 254 11.08 13.94 -15.27
N SER A 255 9.81 14.26 -15.53
CA SER A 255 9.44 15.34 -16.47
C SER A 255 9.79 16.73 -15.94
N LEU A 256 9.78 16.93 -14.61
CA LEU A 256 10.12 18.20 -13.95
C LEU A 256 11.62 18.41 -13.80
N HIS A 257 12.34 17.38 -13.36
CA HIS A 257 13.73 17.51 -12.90
C HIS A 257 14.74 16.80 -13.81
N GLY A 258 14.26 15.96 -14.73
CA GLY A 258 15.10 15.15 -15.60
C GLY A 258 15.56 13.84 -14.94
N LEU A 259 15.98 12.90 -15.80
CA LEU A 259 16.28 11.53 -15.41
C LEU A 259 17.46 11.40 -14.42
N ASP A 260 18.51 12.18 -14.59
CA ASP A 260 19.72 12.08 -13.76
C ASP A 260 19.42 12.56 -12.33
N GLN A 261 18.73 13.68 -12.18
CA GLN A 261 18.31 14.19 -10.87
C GLN A 261 17.33 13.25 -10.18
N ALA A 262 16.40 12.64 -10.93
CA ALA A 262 15.48 11.65 -10.39
C ALA A 262 16.22 10.43 -9.80
N LYS A 263 17.27 9.95 -10.48
CA LYS A 263 18.10 8.84 -9.95
C LYS A 263 18.88 9.24 -8.69
N GLU A 264 19.43 10.45 -8.65
CA GLU A 264 20.14 10.97 -7.48
C GLU A 264 19.18 11.07 -6.29
N GLU A 265 17.95 11.56 -6.49
CA GLU A 265 16.95 11.69 -5.46
C GLU A 265 16.52 10.32 -4.90
N VAL A 266 16.27 9.32 -5.75
CA VAL A 266 15.98 7.94 -5.31
C VAL A 266 17.13 7.39 -4.45
N CYS A 267 18.37 7.62 -4.83
CA CYS A 267 19.54 7.17 -4.06
C CYS A 267 19.61 7.89 -2.69
N SER A 268 19.36 9.21 -2.67
CA SER A 268 19.37 10.01 -1.44
C SER A 268 18.30 9.55 -0.46
N LEU A 269 17.03 9.53 -0.88
CA LEU A 269 15.89 9.12 -0.06
C LEU A 269 16.04 7.67 0.45
N SER A 270 16.45 6.75 -0.43
CA SER A 270 16.71 5.36 -0.03
C SER A 270 17.84 5.26 1.00
N GLY A 271 18.91 6.06 0.83
CA GLY A 271 20.03 6.12 1.77
C GLY A 271 19.62 6.63 3.16
N GLU A 272 18.82 7.70 3.19
CA GLU A 272 18.26 8.26 4.44
C GLU A 272 17.37 7.26 5.17
N ALA A 273 16.44 6.63 4.45
CA ALA A 273 15.57 5.61 5.03
C ALA A 273 16.36 4.44 5.64
N VAL A 274 17.38 3.93 4.93
CA VAL A 274 18.24 2.86 5.43
C VAL A 274 19.03 3.31 6.66
N HIS A 275 19.52 4.56 6.69
CA HIS A 275 20.23 5.12 7.84
C HIS A 275 19.32 5.19 9.08
N ILE A 276 18.09 5.69 8.91
CA ILE A 276 17.09 5.76 9.99
C ILE A 276 16.78 4.36 10.54
N LEU A 277 16.50 3.39 9.65
CA LEU A 277 16.14 2.04 10.06
C LEU A 277 17.27 1.30 10.76
N LYS A 278 18.53 1.50 10.35
CA LYS A 278 19.70 0.94 11.06
C LYS A 278 19.81 1.49 12.47
N GLY A 279 19.64 2.80 12.64
CA GLY A 279 19.70 3.43 13.97
C GLY A 279 18.54 3.08 14.91
N LEU A 280 17.47 2.42 14.42
CA LEU A 280 16.39 1.88 15.25
C LEU A 280 16.67 0.44 15.72
N GLY A 281 17.58 -0.28 15.07
CA GLY A 281 17.92 -1.67 15.39
C GLY A 281 19.12 -1.80 16.34
N GLU A 282 19.80 -0.69 16.67
CA GLU A 282 20.89 -0.61 17.63
C GLU A 282 20.39 -0.31 19.06
#